data_92ca6e4ba353543aa0861545817a5f18
#
_entry.id   92ca6e4ba353543aa0861545817a5f18
#
_cell.length_a   1.000
_cell.length_b   1.000
_cell.length_c   1.000
_cell.angle_alpha   90.00
_cell.angle_beta   90.00
_cell.angle_gamma   90.00
#
_symmetry.space_group_name_H-M   'P 1'
#
loop_
_entity.id
_entity.type
_entity.pdbx_description
1 polymer ?
#
loop_
_entity_poly.entity_id
_entity_poly.type
_entity_poly.pdbx_seq_one_letter_code
_entity_poly.pdbx_strand_id
1 'polypeptide(L)'
;PAPTTASSTDQANLFNEINPESGYEIKVQFGSLGPKMISLGVIDPEKFKNAYQKSNQPLTPEQEIILFTGSDQKITITRDNAYFLLNFFWAAGLANHSDILDNGQIMQYGGKKEAGKFASTGGWTLAKGEPMNYYSKSVLIPLTREQAELVDSVAANIFRPCCNNSTAFPDCNHGMALLGVLQLMASSGAGEPEIYEAGKYFNAFWFPGNYYDLALYFKN
;
A
#
# COMPACT_ATOMS: atom_id res chain seq x y z
N PRO A 1 12.47 -9.89 -39.25
CA PRO A 1 12.68 -11.05 -38.41
C PRO A 1 11.42 -11.26 -37.56
N ALA A 2 10.94 -12.52 -37.54
CA ALA A 2 9.83 -12.86 -36.68
C ALA A 2 10.24 -12.67 -35.19
N PRO A 3 9.37 -12.20 -34.29
CA PRO A 3 9.70 -12.10 -32.90
C PRO A 3 10.04 -13.49 -32.35
N THR A 4 11.23 -13.62 -31.81
CA THR A 4 11.67 -14.85 -31.15
C THR A 4 10.81 -15.01 -29.91
N THR A 5 9.92 -16.00 -29.88
CA THR A 5 9.13 -16.32 -28.68
C THR A 5 10.11 -16.73 -27.57
N ALA A 6 10.16 -15.95 -26.50
CA ALA A 6 10.96 -16.28 -25.32
C ALA A 6 10.58 -17.68 -24.82
N SER A 7 11.59 -18.45 -24.38
CA SER A 7 11.34 -19.79 -23.84
C SER A 7 10.52 -19.71 -22.54
N SER A 8 9.81 -20.77 -22.16
CA SER A 8 9.08 -20.82 -20.90
C SER A 8 9.98 -20.57 -19.68
N THR A 9 11.24 -20.97 -19.75
CA THR A 9 12.26 -20.72 -18.73
C THR A 9 12.62 -19.24 -18.64
N ASP A 10 12.78 -18.55 -19.77
CA ASP A 10 13.07 -17.11 -19.80
C ASP A 10 11.90 -16.29 -19.26
N GLN A 11 10.67 -16.71 -19.54
CA GLN A 11 9.46 -16.09 -19.02
C GLN A 11 9.35 -16.25 -17.48
N ALA A 12 9.63 -17.46 -16.96
CA ALA A 12 9.63 -17.72 -15.52
C ALA A 12 10.74 -16.92 -14.81
N ASN A 13 11.93 -16.84 -15.39
CA ASN A 13 13.03 -16.04 -14.85
C ASN A 13 12.66 -14.56 -14.79
N LEU A 14 12.10 -13.99 -15.88
CA LEU A 14 11.68 -12.60 -15.91
C LEU A 14 10.59 -12.32 -14.87
N PHE A 15 9.61 -13.22 -14.74
CA PHE A 15 8.57 -13.07 -13.71
C PHE A 15 9.18 -13.06 -12.31
N ASN A 16 10.17 -13.92 -12.04
CA ASN A 16 10.83 -13.95 -10.74
C ASN A 16 11.74 -12.74 -10.47
N GLU A 17 12.27 -12.08 -11.51
CA GLU A 17 13.00 -10.82 -11.38
C GLU A 17 12.09 -9.68 -10.87
N ILE A 18 10.85 -9.59 -11.34
CA ILE A 18 9.90 -8.53 -10.98
C ILE A 18 9.05 -8.86 -9.76
N ASN A 19 8.84 -10.14 -9.49
CA ASN A 19 8.01 -10.66 -8.41
C ASN A 19 8.71 -11.85 -7.75
N PRO A 20 9.82 -11.61 -7.03
CA PRO A 20 10.67 -12.69 -6.50
C PRO A 20 9.93 -13.59 -5.52
N GLU A 21 10.19 -14.89 -5.57
CA GLU A 21 9.61 -15.87 -4.63
C GLU A 21 10.01 -15.60 -3.18
N SER A 22 11.22 -15.07 -2.96
CA SER A 22 11.67 -14.64 -1.63
C SER A 22 10.95 -13.41 -1.09
N GLY A 23 10.16 -12.73 -1.93
CA GLY A 23 9.58 -11.43 -1.60
C GLY A 23 10.58 -10.28 -1.75
N TYR A 24 10.13 -9.09 -1.36
CA TYR A 24 10.94 -7.88 -1.30
C TYR A 24 10.86 -7.28 0.12
N GLU A 25 12.01 -7.20 0.80
CA GLU A 25 12.12 -6.63 2.15
C GLU A 25 12.38 -5.13 2.08
N ILE A 26 11.57 -4.33 2.79
CA ILE A 26 11.89 -2.95 3.12
C ILE A 26 12.49 -2.87 4.53
N LYS A 27 13.44 -1.96 4.74
CA LYS A 27 14.16 -1.82 6.02
C LYS A 27 13.33 -1.13 7.11
N VAL A 28 12.04 -1.38 7.13
CA VAL A 28 11.07 -0.76 8.04
C VAL A 28 10.30 -1.85 8.78
N GLN A 29 9.95 -1.60 10.03
CA GLN A 29 9.23 -2.52 10.89
C GLN A 29 7.75 -2.12 11.00
N PHE A 30 6.88 -3.09 11.28
CA PHE A 30 5.46 -2.82 11.60
C PHE A 30 5.31 -2.01 12.89
N GLY A 31 6.18 -2.27 13.86
CA GLY A 31 6.10 -1.67 15.19
C GLY A 31 4.71 -1.91 15.82
N SER A 32 4.16 -0.88 16.41
CA SER A 32 2.83 -0.89 17.04
C SER A 32 1.71 -0.37 16.11
N LEU A 33 1.92 -0.29 14.79
CA LEU A 33 0.97 0.33 13.86
C LEU A 33 -0.38 -0.42 13.84
N GLY A 34 -0.36 -1.77 13.81
CA GLY A 34 -1.56 -2.59 13.86
C GLY A 34 -2.41 -2.35 15.12
N PRO A 35 -1.87 -2.53 16.33
CA PRO A 35 -2.59 -2.22 17.57
C PRO A 35 -3.12 -0.79 17.66
N LYS A 36 -2.37 0.19 17.16
CA LYS A 36 -2.83 1.59 17.11
C LYS A 36 -4.04 1.76 16.20
N MET A 37 -4.03 1.17 15.00
CA MET A 37 -5.17 1.23 14.08
C MET A 37 -6.43 0.58 14.67
N ILE A 38 -6.27 -0.54 15.41
CA ILE A 38 -7.37 -1.19 16.12
C ILE A 38 -7.89 -0.31 17.26
N SER A 39 -7.00 0.24 18.08
CA SER A 39 -7.38 1.08 19.22
C SER A 39 -8.15 2.34 18.81
N LEU A 40 -7.79 2.92 17.68
CA LEU A 40 -8.47 4.06 17.07
C LEU A 40 -9.78 3.67 16.38
N GLY A 41 -10.00 2.39 16.10
CA GLY A 41 -11.18 1.91 15.38
C GLY A 41 -11.06 2.00 13.85
N VAL A 42 -9.91 2.37 13.32
CA VAL A 42 -9.61 2.36 11.87
C VAL A 42 -9.75 0.94 11.32
N ILE A 43 -9.33 -0.04 12.11
CA ILE A 43 -9.58 -1.47 11.88
C ILE A 43 -10.52 -1.98 12.98
N ASP A 44 -11.66 -2.54 12.57
CA ASP A 44 -12.48 -3.38 13.41
C ASP A 44 -11.95 -4.82 13.31
N PRO A 45 -11.41 -5.41 14.40
CA PRO A 45 -10.76 -6.71 14.37
C PRO A 45 -11.71 -7.83 13.93
N GLU A 46 -12.98 -7.79 14.32
CA GLU A 46 -13.97 -8.81 13.95
C GLU A 46 -14.32 -8.69 12.46
N LYS A 47 -14.57 -7.49 11.96
CA LYS A 47 -14.81 -7.28 10.52
C LYS A 47 -13.62 -7.73 9.68
N PHE A 48 -12.40 -7.40 10.13
CA PHE A 48 -11.16 -7.75 9.43
C PHE A 48 -10.99 -9.27 9.36
N LYS A 49 -11.06 -9.98 10.50
CA LYS A 49 -11.01 -11.45 10.55
C LYS A 49 -12.09 -12.10 9.67
N ASN A 50 -13.33 -11.64 9.80
CA ASN A 50 -14.45 -12.17 9.04
C ASN A 50 -14.30 -11.98 7.52
N ALA A 51 -13.72 -10.86 7.06
CA ALA A 51 -13.44 -10.63 5.65
C ALA A 51 -12.45 -11.66 5.10
N TYR A 52 -11.39 -11.96 5.85
CA TYR A 52 -10.38 -12.95 5.47
C TYR A 52 -10.93 -14.38 5.50
N GLN A 53 -11.75 -14.71 6.50
CA GLN A 53 -12.42 -16.02 6.56
C GLN A 53 -13.38 -16.23 5.39
N LYS A 54 -14.18 -15.22 5.03
CA LYS A 54 -15.12 -15.29 3.91
C LYS A 54 -14.43 -15.41 2.56
N SER A 55 -13.25 -14.87 2.40
CA SER A 55 -12.41 -15.02 1.19
C SER A 55 -11.65 -16.36 1.14
N ASN A 56 -11.86 -17.24 2.12
CA ASN A 56 -11.15 -18.51 2.27
C ASN A 56 -9.62 -18.34 2.41
N GLN A 57 -9.20 -17.22 2.96
CA GLN A 57 -7.81 -16.86 3.25
C GLN A 57 -7.71 -16.36 4.69
N PRO A 58 -7.93 -17.20 5.72
CA PRO A 58 -7.88 -16.77 7.11
C PRO A 58 -6.53 -16.16 7.46
N LEU A 59 -6.52 -15.22 8.39
CA LEU A 59 -5.29 -14.60 8.85
C LEU A 59 -4.33 -15.67 9.39
N THR A 60 -3.07 -15.56 9.02
CA THR A 60 -2.01 -16.39 9.58
C THR A 60 -1.69 -15.95 11.01
N PRO A 61 -1.07 -16.80 11.84
CA PRO A 61 -0.64 -16.41 13.18
C PRO A 61 0.27 -15.18 13.19
N GLU A 62 1.14 -15.05 12.18
CA GLU A 62 2.02 -13.89 12.03
C GLU A 62 1.23 -12.61 11.74
N GLN A 63 0.24 -12.67 10.84
CA GLN A 63 -0.63 -11.54 10.54
C GLN A 63 -1.47 -11.12 11.76
N GLU A 64 -1.91 -12.08 12.57
CA GLU A 64 -2.58 -11.79 13.83
C GLU A 64 -1.64 -11.08 14.82
N ILE A 65 -0.39 -11.51 14.96
CA ILE A 65 0.62 -10.83 15.78
C ILE A 65 0.81 -9.38 15.31
N ILE A 66 1.01 -9.17 14.01
CA ILE A 66 1.16 -7.83 13.43
C ILE A 66 -0.02 -6.93 13.77
N LEU A 67 -1.24 -7.46 13.67
CA LEU A 67 -2.46 -6.69 13.92
C LEU A 67 -2.72 -6.42 15.40
N PHE A 68 -2.57 -7.42 16.26
CA PHE A 68 -3.05 -7.34 17.65
C PHE A 68 -1.97 -6.99 18.67
N THR A 69 -0.73 -7.37 18.39
CA THR A 69 0.40 -7.20 19.32
C THR A 69 1.40 -6.18 18.81
N GLY A 70 1.53 -6.06 17.49
CA GLY A 70 2.63 -5.38 16.83
C GLY A 70 3.80 -6.32 16.57
N SER A 71 4.76 -5.89 15.76
CA SER A 71 5.90 -6.70 15.38
C SER A 71 7.13 -5.86 15.05
N ASP A 72 8.27 -6.23 15.59
CA ASP A 72 9.57 -5.61 15.26
C ASP A 72 10.23 -6.25 14.02
N GLN A 73 9.53 -7.16 13.36
CA GLN A 73 9.98 -7.73 12.10
C GLN A 73 9.98 -6.66 11.00
N LYS A 74 10.97 -6.75 10.12
CA LYS A 74 10.97 -5.96 8.90
C LYS A 74 9.84 -6.39 7.98
N ILE A 75 9.35 -5.44 7.22
CA ILE A 75 8.23 -5.69 6.31
C ILE A 75 8.77 -6.30 5.03
N THR A 76 8.39 -7.54 4.75
CA THR A 76 8.66 -8.22 3.49
C THR A 76 7.33 -8.46 2.77
N ILE A 77 7.17 -7.87 1.58
CA ILE A 77 6.03 -8.22 0.72
C ILE A 77 6.34 -9.49 -0.06
N THR A 78 5.40 -10.42 -0.03
CA THR A 78 5.45 -11.69 -0.75
C THR A 78 4.15 -11.91 -1.53
N ARG A 79 4.11 -12.91 -2.40
CA ARG A 79 2.88 -13.30 -3.11
C ARG A 79 1.75 -13.68 -2.14
N ASP A 80 2.10 -14.32 -1.02
CA ASP A 80 1.14 -14.85 -0.06
C ASP A 80 0.57 -13.77 0.87
N ASN A 81 1.35 -12.70 1.18
CA ASN A 81 0.92 -11.66 2.10
C ASN A 81 0.54 -10.34 1.42
N ALA A 82 0.68 -10.24 0.10
CA ALA A 82 0.43 -9.00 -0.65
C ALA A 82 -0.98 -8.44 -0.39
N TYR A 83 -2.00 -9.30 -0.31
CA TYR A 83 -3.37 -8.89 0.01
C TYR A 83 -3.52 -8.39 1.45
N PHE A 84 -2.84 -9.04 2.40
CA PHE A 84 -2.81 -8.56 3.79
C PHE A 84 -2.16 -7.18 3.89
N LEU A 85 -1.00 -7.00 3.29
CA LEU A 85 -0.29 -5.73 3.29
C LEU A 85 -1.07 -4.62 2.58
N LEU A 86 -1.81 -4.97 1.50
CA LEU A 86 -2.71 -4.02 0.85
C LEU A 86 -3.73 -3.45 1.85
N ASN A 87 -4.45 -4.31 2.55
CA ASN A 87 -5.48 -3.87 3.50
C ASN A 87 -4.88 -3.18 4.74
N PHE A 88 -3.75 -3.68 5.24
CA PHE A 88 -3.05 -3.10 6.37
C PHE A 88 -2.61 -1.65 6.09
N PHE A 89 -1.96 -1.44 4.95
CA PHE A 89 -1.49 -0.11 4.55
C PHE A 89 -2.61 0.78 4.03
N TRP A 90 -3.69 0.22 3.47
CA TRP A 90 -4.88 1.00 3.14
C TRP A 90 -5.48 1.66 4.40
N ALA A 91 -5.62 0.91 5.49
CA ALA A 91 -6.05 1.45 6.76
C ALA A 91 -5.11 2.55 7.28
N ALA A 92 -3.80 2.28 7.22
CA ALA A 92 -2.78 3.23 7.68
C ALA A 92 -2.79 4.53 6.86
N GLY A 93 -2.77 4.43 5.53
CA GLY A 93 -2.78 5.58 4.62
C GLY A 93 -4.05 6.42 4.75
N LEU A 94 -5.23 5.76 4.88
CA LEU A 94 -6.50 6.45 5.08
C LEU A 94 -6.51 7.28 6.38
N ALA A 95 -5.98 6.73 7.46
CA ALA A 95 -6.11 7.34 8.77
C ALA A 95 -4.97 8.29 9.13
N ASN A 96 -3.79 8.10 8.53
CA ASN A 96 -2.66 8.96 8.82
C ASN A 96 -2.88 10.37 8.28
N HIS A 97 -2.61 11.38 9.13
CA HIS A 97 -2.67 12.79 8.72
C HIS A 97 -1.70 13.06 7.57
N SER A 98 -2.20 13.67 6.49
CA SER A 98 -1.42 13.90 5.28
C SER A 98 -1.94 15.10 4.50
N ASP A 99 -1.03 15.97 4.07
CA ASP A 99 -1.34 17.10 3.20
C ASP A 99 -1.88 16.64 1.82
N ILE A 100 -1.39 15.50 1.32
CA ILE A 100 -1.94 14.85 0.11
C ILE A 100 -3.45 14.59 0.25
N LEU A 101 -3.91 14.19 1.43
CA LEU A 101 -5.32 13.92 1.68
C LEU A 101 -6.12 15.20 1.98
N ASP A 102 -5.54 16.17 2.69
CA ASP A 102 -6.27 17.35 3.13
C ASP A 102 -6.28 18.49 2.11
N ASN A 103 -5.24 18.60 1.26
CA ASN A 103 -5.06 19.68 0.30
C ASN A 103 -4.69 19.22 -1.12
N GLY A 104 -4.44 17.91 -1.31
CA GLY A 104 -4.01 17.35 -2.58
C GLY A 104 -5.11 17.21 -3.62
N GLN A 105 -4.79 16.49 -4.69
CA GLN A 105 -5.66 16.36 -5.88
C GLN A 105 -7.04 15.77 -5.54
N ILE A 106 -7.14 14.87 -4.57
CA ILE A 106 -8.43 14.26 -4.16
C ILE A 106 -9.44 15.31 -3.68
N MET A 107 -8.97 16.41 -3.11
CA MET A 107 -9.83 17.52 -2.66
C MET A 107 -10.38 18.37 -3.80
N GLN A 108 -9.79 18.34 -4.99
CA GLN A 108 -10.25 19.10 -6.16
C GLN A 108 -11.60 18.58 -6.70
N TYR A 109 -11.99 17.37 -6.32
CA TYR A 109 -13.26 16.73 -6.75
C TYR A 109 -14.42 16.99 -5.80
N GLY A 110 -14.51 18.18 -5.22
CA GLY A 110 -15.61 18.59 -4.34
C GLY A 110 -15.28 18.56 -2.84
N GLY A 111 -13.99 18.51 -2.52
CA GLY A 111 -13.48 18.61 -1.16
C GLY A 111 -13.77 17.35 -0.31
N LYS A 112 -13.63 17.52 1.00
CA LYS A 112 -13.73 16.42 1.97
C LYS A 112 -15.08 15.68 1.95
N LYS A 113 -16.16 16.37 1.60
CA LYS A 113 -17.51 15.80 1.49
C LYS A 113 -17.58 14.75 0.37
N GLU A 114 -16.93 15.02 -0.75
CA GLU A 114 -16.94 14.13 -1.92
C GLU A 114 -15.83 13.07 -1.84
N ALA A 115 -14.78 13.30 -1.04
CA ALA A 115 -13.71 12.32 -0.83
C ALA A 115 -14.23 10.96 -0.37
N GLY A 116 -15.31 10.93 0.41
CA GLY A 116 -15.97 9.67 0.82
C GLY A 116 -16.57 8.84 -0.30
N LYS A 117 -16.70 9.36 -1.52
CA LYS A 117 -17.21 8.63 -2.68
C LYS A 117 -16.13 7.84 -3.42
N PHE A 118 -14.86 8.12 -3.17
CA PHE A 118 -13.77 7.34 -3.76
C PHE A 118 -13.66 5.95 -3.14
N ALA A 119 -13.26 4.98 -3.94
CA ALA A 119 -13.05 3.60 -3.49
C ALA A 119 -12.00 3.49 -2.37
N SER A 120 -11.02 4.38 -2.36
CA SER A 120 -9.99 4.46 -1.31
C SER A 120 -10.51 4.87 0.06
N THR A 121 -11.64 5.55 0.11
CA THR A 121 -12.21 6.11 1.34
C THR A 121 -13.50 5.43 1.72
N GLY A 122 -14.61 5.68 1.01
CA GLY A 122 -15.88 5.02 1.26
C GLY A 122 -15.86 3.50 1.08
N GLY A 123 -14.91 2.98 0.29
CA GLY A 123 -14.69 1.54 0.13
C GLY A 123 -14.05 0.85 1.34
N TRP A 124 -13.50 1.60 2.30
CA TRP A 124 -12.93 1.02 3.53
C TRP A 124 -14.03 0.61 4.50
N THR A 125 -14.54 -0.61 4.38
CA THR A 125 -15.66 -1.15 5.18
C THR A 125 -15.23 -1.85 6.46
N LEU A 126 -13.92 -1.96 6.71
CA LEU A 126 -13.35 -2.71 7.84
C LEU A 126 -13.12 -1.84 9.09
N ALA A 127 -13.59 -0.60 9.11
CA ALA A 127 -13.56 0.29 10.27
C ALA A 127 -14.73 0.02 11.25
N LYS A 128 -14.60 0.48 12.50
CA LYS A 128 -15.68 0.46 13.51
C LYS A 128 -16.83 1.41 13.22
N GLY A 129 -16.77 2.19 12.19
CA GLY A 129 -17.82 3.14 11.81
C GLY A 129 -17.60 3.59 10.38
N GLU A 130 -18.07 4.77 10.06
CA GLU A 130 -17.88 5.36 8.73
C GLU A 130 -16.42 5.69 8.48
N PRO A 131 -15.85 5.29 7.31
CA PRO A 131 -14.42 5.49 7.00
C PRO A 131 -13.99 6.96 7.08
N MET A 132 -14.86 7.89 6.70
CA MET A 132 -14.58 9.32 6.76
C MET A 132 -14.40 9.86 8.19
N ASN A 133 -14.79 9.09 9.22
CA ASN A 133 -14.47 9.44 10.60
C ASN A 133 -12.98 9.35 10.90
N TYR A 134 -12.24 8.59 10.11
CA TYR A 134 -10.81 8.34 10.27
C TYR A 134 -9.93 9.08 9.24
N TYR A 135 -10.51 9.52 8.14
CA TYR A 135 -9.81 10.11 7.00
C TYR A 135 -8.89 11.27 7.42
N SER A 136 -7.57 11.08 7.29
CA SER A 136 -6.51 12.06 7.59
C SER A 136 -6.58 12.64 9.02
N LYS A 137 -7.00 11.87 10.03
CA LYS A 137 -7.26 12.40 11.38
C LYS A 137 -6.26 12.01 12.44
N SER A 138 -5.42 11.01 12.20
CA SER A 138 -4.55 10.45 13.23
C SER A 138 -3.09 10.59 12.86
N VAL A 139 -2.24 10.93 13.82
CA VAL A 139 -0.79 10.88 13.63
C VAL A 139 -0.32 9.45 13.94
N LEU A 140 -0.60 8.52 13.01
CA LEU A 140 -0.16 7.13 13.10
C LEU A 140 1.32 6.97 12.75
N ILE A 141 1.72 7.66 11.71
CA ILE A 141 3.07 7.67 11.13
C ILE A 141 3.51 9.14 11.13
N PRO A 142 4.25 9.58 12.17
CA PRO A 142 4.69 10.95 12.25
C PRO A 142 5.75 11.26 11.18
N LEU A 143 5.61 12.38 10.50
CA LEU A 143 6.56 12.87 9.50
C LEU A 143 7.07 14.24 9.91
N THR A 144 8.37 14.49 9.72
CA THR A 144 8.88 15.86 9.69
C THR A 144 8.40 16.56 8.41
N ARG A 145 8.60 17.86 8.33
CA ARG A 145 8.26 18.61 7.13
C ARG A 145 9.01 18.09 5.90
N GLU A 146 10.29 17.84 6.03
CA GLU A 146 11.17 17.35 4.95
C GLU A 146 10.74 15.94 4.50
N GLN A 147 10.31 15.10 5.44
CA GLN A 147 9.78 13.76 5.13
C GLN A 147 8.43 13.84 4.41
N ALA A 148 7.55 14.76 4.78
CA ALA A 148 6.28 14.97 4.11
C ALA A 148 6.51 15.49 2.67
N GLU A 149 7.40 16.49 2.48
CA GLU A 149 7.80 16.99 1.16
C GLU A 149 8.39 15.88 0.27
N LEU A 150 9.20 14.98 0.85
CA LEU A 150 9.72 13.80 0.15
C LEU A 150 8.60 12.85 -0.28
N VAL A 151 7.64 12.55 0.61
CA VAL A 151 6.47 11.72 0.27
C VAL A 151 5.67 12.34 -0.86
N ASP A 152 5.41 13.65 -0.81
CA ASP A 152 4.67 14.37 -1.85
C ASP A 152 5.36 14.26 -3.22
N SER A 153 6.68 14.50 -3.25
CA SER A 153 7.50 14.40 -4.46
C SER A 153 7.47 13.00 -5.06
N VAL A 154 7.70 11.97 -4.24
CA VAL A 154 7.75 10.57 -4.72
C VAL A 154 6.36 10.08 -5.11
N ALA A 155 5.33 10.40 -4.31
CA ALA A 155 3.95 9.99 -4.58
C ALA A 155 3.42 10.55 -5.90
N ALA A 156 3.83 11.76 -6.30
CA ALA A 156 3.46 12.37 -7.58
C ALA A 156 3.98 11.59 -8.80
N ASN A 157 5.05 10.81 -8.62
CA ASN A 157 5.77 10.13 -9.70
C ASN A 157 5.63 8.60 -9.70
N ILE A 158 4.90 8.00 -8.73
CA ILE A 158 4.59 6.56 -8.72
C ILE A 158 3.14 6.37 -9.16
N PHE A 159 2.97 5.82 -10.36
CA PHE A 159 1.66 5.54 -10.96
C PHE A 159 1.22 4.10 -10.71
N ARG A 160 -0.09 3.90 -10.64
CA ARG A 160 -0.69 2.57 -10.42
C ARG A 160 -1.26 2.00 -11.72
N PRO A 161 -0.99 0.72 -12.03
CA PRO A 161 -1.51 0.09 -13.26
C PRO A 161 -3.03 0.03 -13.35
N CYS A 162 -3.75 -0.01 -12.21
CA CYS A 162 -5.21 -0.16 -12.18
C CYS A 162 -5.98 1.04 -12.74
N CYS A 163 -5.43 2.25 -12.65
CA CYS A 163 -6.16 3.48 -12.99
C CYS A 163 -5.28 4.54 -13.65
N ASN A 164 -3.98 4.29 -13.76
CA ASN A 164 -2.98 5.23 -14.27
C ASN A 164 -2.94 6.58 -13.50
N ASN A 165 -3.38 6.58 -12.25
CA ASN A 165 -3.27 7.73 -11.36
C ASN A 165 -2.00 7.65 -10.49
N SER A 166 -1.41 8.79 -10.18
CA SER A 166 -0.27 8.86 -9.26
C SER A 166 -0.71 8.55 -7.83
N THR A 167 0.24 8.17 -6.97
CA THR A 167 -0.02 7.94 -5.54
C THR A 167 -0.42 9.22 -4.81
N ALA A 168 -0.05 10.39 -5.33
CA ALA A 168 -0.53 11.69 -4.84
C ALA A 168 -2.03 11.95 -5.11
N PHE A 169 -2.66 11.13 -5.96
CA PHE A 169 -4.11 11.06 -6.10
C PHE A 169 -4.60 9.65 -5.68
N PRO A 170 -4.72 9.39 -4.38
CA PRO A 170 -5.03 8.06 -3.85
C PRO A 170 -6.52 7.75 -3.90
N ASP A 171 -7.10 7.69 -5.10
CA ASP A 171 -8.53 7.48 -5.37
C ASP A 171 -9.00 6.03 -5.20
N CYS A 172 -8.08 5.06 -5.20
CA CYS A 172 -8.36 3.63 -5.00
C CYS A 172 -7.61 3.06 -3.79
N ASN A 173 -7.98 1.85 -3.37
CA ASN A 173 -7.36 1.14 -2.25
C ASN A 173 -5.83 0.99 -2.41
N HIS A 174 -5.35 0.63 -3.61
CA HIS A 174 -3.91 0.50 -3.87
C HIS A 174 -3.17 1.84 -3.72
N GLY A 175 -3.78 2.95 -4.20
CA GLY A 175 -3.20 4.27 -4.03
C GLY A 175 -3.11 4.70 -2.57
N MET A 176 -4.16 4.44 -1.81
CA MET A 176 -4.18 4.76 -0.38
C MET A 176 -3.21 3.87 0.41
N ALA A 177 -3.13 2.58 0.06
CA ALA A 177 -2.17 1.66 0.66
C ALA A 177 -0.72 2.06 0.35
N LEU A 178 -0.44 2.39 -0.91
CA LEU A 178 0.89 2.81 -1.30
C LEU A 178 1.30 4.11 -0.59
N LEU A 179 0.39 5.08 -0.46
CA LEU A 179 0.64 6.28 0.35
C LEU A 179 1.08 5.92 1.77
N GLY A 180 0.40 4.97 2.42
CA GLY A 180 0.76 4.48 3.75
C GLY A 180 2.18 3.86 3.79
N VAL A 181 2.56 3.09 2.78
CA VAL A 181 3.92 2.54 2.64
C VAL A 181 4.96 3.64 2.52
N LEU A 182 4.75 4.61 1.60
CA LEU A 182 5.69 5.71 1.37
C LEU A 182 5.89 6.55 2.64
N GLN A 183 4.79 6.85 3.36
CA GLN A 183 4.83 7.57 4.64
C GLN A 183 5.64 6.81 5.69
N LEU A 184 5.42 5.50 5.83
CA LEU A 184 6.14 4.70 6.81
C LEU A 184 7.65 4.63 6.49
N MET A 185 8.01 4.50 5.23
CA MET A 185 9.39 4.50 4.79
C MET A 185 10.07 5.84 5.05
N ALA A 186 9.44 6.95 4.67
CA ALA A 186 9.98 8.29 4.91
C ALA A 186 10.14 8.56 6.41
N SER A 187 9.15 8.20 7.23
CA SER A 187 9.20 8.32 8.70
C SER A 187 10.36 7.55 9.31
N SER A 188 10.76 6.45 8.69
CA SER A 188 11.87 5.61 9.13
C SER A 188 13.24 6.06 8.59
N GLY A 189 13.28 7.18 7.85
CA GLY A 189 14.51 7.75 7.33
C GLY A 189 14.98 7.19 5.99
N ALA A 190 14.12 6.47 5.26
CA ALA A 190 14.43 6.01 3.91
C ALA A 190 14.61 7.20 2.95
N GLY A 191 15.62 7.10 2.08
CA GLY A 191 15.86 8.08 1.03
C GLY A 191 14.95 7.87 -0.19
N GLU A 192 14.92 8.88 -1.06
CA GLU A 192 14.11 8.88 -2.29
C GLU A 192 14.28 7.61 -3.14
N PRO A 193 15.52 7.13 -3.46
CA PRO A 193 15.69 5.92 -4.27
C PRO A 193 15.10 4.67 -3.61
N GLU A 194 15.22 4.51 -2.29
CA GLU A 194 14.68 3.38 -1.55
C GLU A 194 13.15 3.39 -1.56
N ILE A 195 12.54 4.58 -1.47
CA ILE A 195 11.08 4.74 -1.50
C ILE A 195 10.53 4.42 -2.89
N TYR A 196 11.20 4.87 -3.97
CA TYR A 196 10.83 4.50 -5.35
C TYR A 196 10.92 2.99 -5.58
N GLU A 197 11.99 2.38 -5.10
CA GLU A 197 12.17 0.93 -5.25
C GLU A 197 11.09 0.15 -4.51
N ALA A 198 10.77 0.55 -3.28
CA ALA A 198 9.66 -0.05 -2.55
C ALA A 198 8.33 0.11 -3.28
N GLY A 199 8.02 1.32 -3.78
CA GLY A 199 6.81 1.58 -4.56
C GLY A 199 6.70 0.70 -5.80
N LYS A 200 7.81 0.49 -6.51
CA LYS A 200 7.89 -0.44 -7.65
C LYS A 200 7.53 -1.87 -7.24
N TYR A 201 8.15 -2.39 -6.18
CA TYR A 201 7.90 -3.78 -5.75
C TYR A 201 6.50 -3.96 -5.17
N PHE A 202 6.00 -3.06 -4.34
CA PHE A 202 4.63 -3.16 -3.85
C PHE A 202 3.62 -3.18 -5.00
N ASN A 203 3.77 -2.31 -5.99
CA ASN A 203 2.96 -2.37 -7.20
C ASN A 203 3.14 -3.68 -7.97
N ALA A 204 4.37 -4.20 -8.12
CA ALA A 204 4.62 -5.45 -8.82
C ALA A 204 3.97 -6.67 -8.13
N PHE A 205 3.93 -6.68 -6.80
CA PHE A 205 3.24 -7.73 -6.05
C PHE A 205 1.71 -7.58 -6.12
N TRP A 206 1.18 -6.36 -6.16
CA TRP A 206 -0.26 -6.13 -6.31
C TRP A 206 -0.77 -6.27 -7.75
N PHE A 207 0.09 -6.03 -8.74
CA PHE A 207 -0.23 -6.07 -10.18
C PHE A 207 0.79 -6.90 -10.96
N PRO A 208 0.98 -8.19 -10.63
CA PRO A 208 2.08 -8.98 -11.21
C PRO A 208 2.00 -9.11 -12.72
N GLY A 209 0.79 -9.24 -13.30
CA GLY A 209 0.59 -9.32 -14.75
C GLY A 209 1.00 -8.04 -15.47
N ASN A 210 0.57 -6.88 -14.98
CA ASN A 210 0.92 -5.59 -15.58
C ASN A 210 2.42 -5.33 -15.56
N TYR A 211 3.08 -5.67 -14.45
CA TYR A 211 4.53 -5.50 -14.35
C TYR A 211 5.30 -6.51 -15.20
N TYR A 212 4.78 -7.72 -15.36
CA TYR A 212 5.34 -8.70 -16.28
C TYR A 212 5.28 -8.21 -17.72
N ASP A 213 4.11 -7.72 -18.18
CA ASP A 213 3.94 -7.18 -19.53
C ASP A 213 4.86 -5.98 -19.79
N LEU A 214 5.00 -5.10 -18.79
CA LEU A 214 5.91 -3.96 -18.85
C LEU A 214 7.38 -4.41 -18.95
N ALA A 215 7.78 -5.41 -18.15
CA ALA A 215 9.13 -5.96 -18.21
C ALA A 215 9.43 -6.63 -19.55
N LEU A 216 8.46 -7.35 -20.12
CA LEU A 216 8.58 -7.90 -21.49
C LEU A 216 8.78 -6.80 -22.55
N TYR A 217 8.02 -5.70 -22.43
CA TYR A 217 8.14 -4.57 -23.35
C TYR A 217 9.53 -3.95 -23.31
N PHE A 218 10.13 -3.76 -22.15
CA PHE A 218 11.47 -3.18 -22.02
C PHE A 218 12.62 -4.15 -22.36
N LYS A 219 12.35 -5.46 -22.35
CA LYS A 219 13.37 -6.47 -22.68
C LYS A 219 13.52 -6.73 -24.17
N ASN A 220 12.52 -6.36 -24.99
CA ASN A 220 12.48 -6.51 -26.44
C ASN A 220 12.75 -5.19 -27.16
#